data_9e934d3d8258ac08ce8a5dc283979c6e
#
_entry.id   9e934d3d8258ac08ce8a5dc283979c6e
#
_cell.length_a   1.000
_cell.length_b   1.000
_cell.length_c   1.000
_cell.angle_alpha   90.00
_cell.angle_beta   90.00
_cell.angle_gamma   90.00
#
_symmetry.space_group_name_H-M   'P 1'
#
loop_
_entity.id
_entity.type
_entity.pdbx_description
1 polymer ?
#
loop_
_entity_poly.entity_id
_entity_poly.type
_entity_poly.pdbx_seq_one_letter_code
_entity_poly.pdbx_strand_id
1 'polypeptide(L)'
;MELMRVAFGTDEVTPATEELRAYLTELGHEVAVVGDGQRWAEVGRAVGEAVASGRADAGMVWCFTGTGVSMAANKVSGVRAALCADAETARGARRWNDANVLALSLRLTTAELAREIAEAFLATGRDDSEADQVALLA
;
A
#
# COMPACT_ATOMS: atom_id res chain seq x y z
N MET A 1 -1.35 -0.16 17.87
CA MET A 1 -1.63 -0.23 16.42
C MET A 1 -2.56 -1.42 16.18
N GLU A 2 -3.61 -1.20 15.44
CA GLU A 2 -4.53 -2.27 15.05
C GLU A 2 -3.86 -3.22 14.07
N LEU A 3 -4.00 -4.53 14.29
CA LEU A 3 -3.44 -5.54 13.39
C LEU A 3 -4.31 -5.69 12.15
N MET A 4 -3.67 -5.81 11.00
CA MET A 4 -4.35 -5.87 9.70
C MET A 4 -3.90 -7.06 8.87
N ARG A 5 -4.79 -7.50 7.98
CA ARG A 5 -4.43 -8.39 6.88
C ARG A 5 -3.93 -7.51 5.75
N VAL A 6 -2.69 -7.71 5.32
CA VAL A 6 -2.04 -6.90 4.29
C VAL A 6 -1.77 -7.75 3.06
N ALA A 7 -2.30 -7.34 1.90
CA ALA A 7 -1.93 -7.91 0.61
C ALA A 7 -0.67 -7.19 0.12
N PHE A 8 0.37 -7.95 -0.19
CA PHE A 8 1.69 -7.41 -0.53
C PHE A 8 2.09 -7.84 -1.94
N GLY A 9 2.60 -6.92 -2.72
CA GLY A 9 3.07 -7.21 -4.07
C GLY A 9 4.23 -6.35 -4.52
N THR A 10 5.11 -6.91 -5.34
CA THR A 10 6.23 -6.20 -5.96
C THR A 10 6.52 -6.80 -7.33
N ASP A 11 6.88 -5.95 -8.30
CA ASP A 11 7.30 -6.45 -9.61
C ASP A 11 8.74 -6.95 -9.61
N GLU A 12 9.55 -6.48 -8.67
CA GLU A 12 10.91 -6.96 -8.47
C GLU A 12 11.14 -7.22 -6.98
N VAL A 13 11.59 -8.42 -6.65
CA VAL A 13 11.94 -8.78 -5.27
C VAL A 13 13.33 -8.24 -4.98
N THR A 14 13.44 -7.41 -3.96
CA THR A 14 14.70 -6.78 -3.54
C THR A 14 14.90 -6.95 -2.04
N PRO A 15 16.10 -6.68 -1.51
CA PRO A 15 16.28 -6.66 -0.06
C PRO A 15 15.31 -5.72 0.65
N ALA A 16 15.03 -4.55 0.07
CA ALA A 16 14.09 -3.59 0.67
C ALA A 16 12.67 -4.14 0.75
N THR A 17 12.18 -4.80 -0.30
CA THR A 17 10.84 -5.39 -0.29
C THR A 17 10.74 -6.55 0.70
N GLU A 18 11.77 -7.39 0.78
CA GLU A 18 11.79 -8.51 1.72
C GLU A 18 11.88 -8.03 3.18
N GLU A 19 12.67 -7.00 3.45
CA GLU A 19 12.77 -6.43 4.79
C GLU A 19 11.44 -5.80 5.23
N LEU A 20 10.74 -5.12 4.33
CA LEU A 20 9.43 -4.56 4.67
C LEU A 20 8.43 -5.66 4.99
N ARG A 21 8.38 -6.69 4.14
CA ARG A 21 7.48 -7.82 4.36
C ARG A 21 7.73 -8.48 5.72
N ALA A 22 8.99 -8.73 6.05
CA ALA A 22 9.39 -9.31 7.32
C ALA A 22 9.02 -8.40 8.51
N TYR A 23 9.23 -7.10 8.35
CA TYR A 23 8.91 -6.12 9.39
C TYR A 23 7.42 -6.08 9.70
N LEU A 24 6.57 -6.11 8.68
CA LEU A 24 5.12 -6.14 8.87
C LEU A 24 4.68 -7.39 9.65
N THR A 25 5.28 -8.53 9.34
CA THR A 25 5.03 -9.77 10.06
C THR A 25 5.50 -9.67 11.52
N GLU A 26 6.66 -9.08 11.74
CA GLU A 26 7.20 -8.83 13.09
C GLU A 26 6.27 -7.96 13.93
N LEU A 27 5.63 -6.97 13.31
CA LEU A 27 4.64 -6.12 13.99
C LEU A 27 3.34 -6.86 14.30
N GLY A 28 3.16 -8.06 13.80
CA GLY A 28 1.99 -8.90 14.05
C GLY A 28 0.93 -8.86 12.96
N HIS A 29 1.15 -8.13 11.87
CA HIS A 29 0.21 -8.13 10.75
C HIS A 29 0.26 -9.46 10.00
N GLU A 30 -0.87 -9.86 9.44
CA GLU A 30 -0.97 -11.03 8.57
C GLU A 30 -0.67 -10.57 7.13
N VAL A 31 0.46 -11.02 6.57
CA VAL A 31 0.92 -10.59 5.25
C VAL A 31 0.73 -11.72 4.25
N ALA A 32 -0.06 -11.46 3.21
CA ALA A 32 -0.24 -12.36 2.09
C ALA A 32 0.44 -11.78 0.85
N VAL A 33 1.43 -12.49 0.31
CA VAL A 33 2.09 -12.09 -0.93
C VAL A 33 1.22 -12.56 -2.09
N VAL A 34 0.60 -11.61 -2.80
CA VAL A 34 -0.31 -11.89 -3.93
C VAL A 34 0.28 -11.51 -5.29
N GLY A 35 1.48 -10.92 -5.30
CA GLY A 35 2.20 -10.59 -6.51
C GLY A 35 3.68 -10.48 -6.19
N ASP A 36 4.51 -11.31 -6.85
CA ASP A 36 5.90 -11.44 -6.52
C ASP A 36 6.68 -11.72 -7.81
N GLY A 37 7.29 -10.68 -8.38
CA GLY A 37 8.06 -10.79 -9.61
C GLY A 37 7.24 -10.74 -10.89
N GLN A 38 5.93 -10.61 -10.84
CA GLN A 38 5.10 -10.36 -12.03
C GLN A 38 5.27 -8.91 -12.46
N ARG A 39 4.74 -8.58 -13.64
CA ARG A 39 4.82 -7.21 -14.14
C ARG A 39 3.93 -6.27 -13.33
N TRP A 40 4.30 -5.00 -13.30
CA TRP A 40 3.69 -4.01 -12.41
C TRP A 40 2.16 -3.88 -12.53
N ALA A 41 1.61 -3.98 -13.73
CA ALA A 41 0.15 -3.87 -13.90
C ALA A 41 -0.58 -5.07 -13.27
N GLU A 42 -0.02 -6.27 -13.42
CA GLU A 42 -0.57 -7.48 -12.81
C GLU A 42 -0.49 -7.43 -11.28
N VAL A 43 0.65 -6.96 -10.76
CA VAL A 43 0.88 -6.81 -9.32
C VAL A 43 -0.11 -5.81 -8.71
N GLY A 44 -0.22 -4.63 -9.31
CA GLY A 44 -1.13 -3.61 -8.80
C GLY A 44 -2.58 -4.07 -8.81
N ARG A 45 -3.00 -4.74 -9.89
CA ARG A 45 -4.36 -5.28 -9.97
C ARG A 45 -4.60 -6.38 -8.93
N ALA A 46 -3.67 -7.31 -8.76
CA ALA A 46 -3.83 -8.42 -7.81
C ALA A 46 -3.98 -7.91 -6.38
N VAL A 47 -3.14 -6.97 -5.95
CA VAL A 47 -3.25 -6.36 -4.62
C VAL A 47 -4.55 -5.57 -4.49
N GLY A 48 -4.90 -4.79 -5.51
CA GLY A 48 -6.15 -4.03 -5.52
C GLY A 48 -7.37 -4.92 -5.38
N GLU A 49 -7.43 -6.03 -6.11
CA GLU A 49 -8.54 -6.99 -6.02
C GLU A 49 -8.63 -7.64 -4.64
N ALA A 50 -7.50 -7.95 -4.01
CA ALA A 50 -7.49 -8.51 -2.67
C ALA A 50 -8.09 -7.54 -1.65
N VAL A 51 -7.78 -6.25 -1.78
CA VAL A 51 -8.32 -5.20 -0.90
C VAL A 51 -9.80 -4.95 -1.20
N ALA A 52 -10.14 -4.78 -2.47
CA ALA A 52 -11.52 -4.47 -2.88
C ALA A 52 -12.50 -5.59 -2.53
N SER A 53 -12.05 -6.85 -2.57
CA SER A 53 -12.89 -8.01 -2.24
C SER A 53 -13.02 -8.28 -0.73
N GLY A 54 -12.31 -7.54 0.10
CA GLY A 54 -12.30 -7.75 1.55
C GLY A 54 -11.39 -8.88 2.03
N ARG A 55 -10.59 -9.49 1.14
CA ARG A 55 -9.62 -10.51 1.55
C ARG A 55 -8.45 -9.90 2.32
N ALA A 56 -8.18 -8.63 2.10
CA ALA A 56 -7.19 -7.88 2.85
C ALA A 56 -7.79 -6.55 3.31
N ASP A 57 -7.28 -6.02 4.40
CA ASP A 57 -7.70 -4.74 4.97
C ASP A 57 -6.95 -3.57 4.32
N ALA A 58 -5.71 -3.84 3.90
CA ALA A 58 -4.85 -2.86 3.25
C ALA A 58 -3.93 -3.56 2.26
N GLY A 59 -3.40 -2.80 1.31
CA GLY A 59 -2.44 -3.32 0.35
C GLY A 59 -1.15 -2.51 0.35
N MET A 60 -0.06 -3.17 -0.06
CA MET A 60 1.22 -2.52 -0.32
C MET A 60 1.78 -3.02 -1.62
N VAL A 61 2.16 -2.09 -2.50
CA VAL A 61 2.65 -2.41 -3.85
C VAL A 61 3.93 -1.64 -4.14
N TRP A 62 4.85 -2.33 -4.81
CA TRP A 62 6.13 -1.75 -5.22
C TRP A 62 6.35 -1.94 -6.72
N CYS A 63 6.90 -0.93 -7.37
CA CYS A 63 7.58 -1.07 -8.66
C CYS A 63 8.73 -0.07 -8.73
N PHE A 64 9.45 -0.01 -9.85
CA PHE A 64 10.66 0.81 -9.92
C PHE A 64 10.42 2.26 -9.48
N THR A 65 9.37 2.89 -9.97
CA THR A 65 9.01 4.28 -9.60
C THR A 65 7.81 4.37 -8.65
N GLY A 66 7.07 3.28 -8.48
CA GLY A 66 5.83 3.27 -7.71
C GLY A 66 4.62 3.82 -8.45
N THR A 67 4.82 4.47 -9.59
CA THR A 67 3.72 5.10 -10.34
C THR A 67 2.83 4.09 -11.04
N GLY A 68 3.42 3.11 -11.72
CA GLY A 68 2.66 2.10 -12.46
C GLY A 68 1.78 1.24 -11.56
N VAL A 69 2.33 0.74 -10.47
CA VAL A 69 1.54 -0.08 -9.51
C VAL A 69 0.42 0.74 -8.87
N SER A 70 0.66 2.03 -8.62
CA SER A 70 -0.36 2.93 -8.10
C SER A 70 -1.52 3.09 -9.09
N MET A 71 -1.20 3.35 -10.37
CA MET A 71 -2.21 3.46 -11.41
C MET A 71 -3.00 2.16 -11.56
N ALA A 72 -2.29 1.02 -11.62
CA ALA A 72 -2.94 -0.28 -11.80
C ALA A 72 -3.88 -0.61 -10.65
N ALA A 73 -3.46 -0.37 -9.41
CA ALA A 73 -4.30 -0.60 -8.24
C ALA A 73 -5.53 0.31 -8.27
N ASN A 74 -5.37 1.59 -8.64
CA ASN A 74 -6.47 2.55 -8.70
C ASN A 74 -7.50 2.25 -9.81
N LYS A 75 -7.19 1.37 -10.76
CA LYS A 75 -8.17 0.94 -11.76
C LYS A 75 -9.14 -0.11 -11.21
N VAL A 76 -8.88 -0.64 -10.05
CA VAL A 76 -9.79 -1.57 -9.39
C VAL A 76 -10.81 -0.74 -8.58
N SER A 77 -12.09 -0.97 -8.83
CA SER A 77 -13.16 -0.26 -8.10
C SER A 77 -13.05 -0.53 -6.60
N GLY A 78 -13.14 0.51 -5.81
CA GLY A 78 -13.01 0.43 -4.34
C GLY A 78 -11.59 0.59 -3.83
N VAL A 79 -10.59 0.74 -4.70
CA VAL A 79 -9.20 0.95 -4.32
C VAL A 79 -8.86 2.44 -4.38
N ARG A 80 -8.18 2.89 -3.34
CA ARG A 80 -7.58 4.24 -3.26
C ARG A 80 -6.11 4.04 -2.92
N ALA A 81 -5.29 3.94 -3.96
CA ALA A 81 -3.85 3.76 -3.83
C ALA A 81 -3.13 5.10 -3.80
N ALA A 82 -2.22 5.25 -2.88
CA ALA A 82 -1.43 6.46 -2.71
C ALA A 82 0.07 6.14 -2.82
N LEU A 83 0.75 6.81 -3.73
CA LEU A 83 2.21 6.74 -3.85
C LEU A 83 2.80 7.70 -2.83
N CYS A 84 3.53 7.15 -1.86
CA CYS A 84 4.10 7.92 -0.77
C CYS A 84 5.63 7.81 -0.74
N ALA A 85 6.29 8.94 -0.57
CA ALA A 85 7.76 9.01 -0.47
C ALA A 85 8.22 9.31 0.96
N ASP A 86 7.31 9.60 1.88
CA ASP A 86 7.60 9.88 3.28
C ASP A 86 6.42 9.52 4.18
N ALA A 87 6.69 9.46 5.48
CA ALA A 87 5.68 9.06 6.46
C ALA A 87 4.55 10.07 6.60
N GLU A 88 4.85 11.36 6.49
CA GLU A 88 3.82 12.40 6.63
C GLU A 88 2.82 12.34 5.48
N THR A 89 3.29 12.10 4.25
CA THR A 89 2.41 11.89 3.10
C THR A 89 1.52 10.67 3.30
N ALA A 90 2.07 9.60 3.87
CA ALA A 90 1.30 8.39 4.17
C ALA A 90 0.19 8.66 5.20
N ARG A 91 0.48 9.44 6.24
CA ARG A 91 -0.53 9.83 7.21
C ARG A 91 -1.64 10.64 6.57
N GLY A 92 -1.28 11.61 5.72
CA GLY A 92 -2.25 12.41 4.97
C GLY A 92 -3.13 11.59 4.05
N ALA A 93 -2.53 10.62 3.35
CA ALA A 93 -3.27 9.71 2.47
C ALA A 93 -4.33 8.93 3.27
N ARG A 94 -4.01 8.48 4.47
CA ARG A 94 -4.96 7.77 5.32
C ARG A 94 -6.03 8.72 5.88
N ARG A 95 -5.60 9.83 6.48
CA ARG A 95 -6.52 10.77 7.14
C ARG A 95 -7.53 11.39 6.19
N TRP A 96 -7.03 11.88 5.05
CA TRP A 96 -7.82 12.76 4.18
C TRP A 96 -8.35 12.07 2.94
N ASN A 97 -7.64 11.05 2.45
CA ASN A 97 -8.03 10.38 1.21
C ASN A 97 -8.59 8.96 1.44
N ASP A 98 -8.59 8.49 2.67
CA ASP A 98 -9.02 7.14 3.02
C ASP A 98 -8.31 6.10 2.14
N ALA A 99 -7.01 6.29 1.92
CA ALA A 99 -6.21 5.37 1.11
C ALA A 99 -6.19 3.99 1.75
N ASN A 100 -6.34 2.96 0.92
CA ASN A 100 -6.32 1.57 1.37
C ASN A 100 -5.20 0.75 0.72
N VAL A 101 -4.44 1.35 -0.19
CA VAL A 101 -3.25 0.75 -0.79
C VAL A 101 -2.11 1.76 -0.75
N LEU A 102 -0.97 1.34 -0.24
CA LEU A 102 0.26 2.13 -0.23
C LEU A 102 1.13 1.69 -1.41
N ALA A 103 1.52 2.61 -2.27
CA ALA A 103 2.47 2.36 -3.34
C ALA A 103 3.83 2.94 -3.01
N LEU A 104 4.90 2.20 -3.29
CA LEU A 104 6.26 2.56 -2.95
C LEU A 104 7.18 2.45 -4.17
N SER A 105 8.16 3.34 -4.24
CA SER A 105 9.18 3.38 -5.29
C SER A 105 10.42 2.61 -4.87
N LEU A 106 10.80 1.61 -5.63
CA LEU A 106 12.09 0.91 -5.40
C LEU A 106 13.26 1.85 -5.58
N ARG A 107 13.12 2.81 -6.48
CA ARG A 107 14.18 3.77 -6.81
C ARG A 107 14.47 4.73 -5.65
N LEU A 108 13.43 5.17 -4.94
CA LEU A 108 13.55 6.24 -3.95
C LEU A 108 13.52 5.76 -2.50
N THR A 109 13.09 4.52 -2.26
CA THR A 109 12.72 4.10 -0.91
C THR A 109 13.68 3.04 -0.38
N THR A 110 14.50 3.41 0.59
CA THR A 110 15.35 2.47 1.32
C THR A 110 14.48 1.58 2.22
N ALA A 111 15.02 0.45 2.67
CA ALA A 111 14.31 -0.43 3.59
C ALA A 111 13.88 0.30 4.87
N GLU A 112 14.76 1.15 5.40
CA GLU A 112 14.48 1.93 6.60
C GLU A 112 13.32 2.91 6.39
N LEU A 113 13.37 3.65 5.28
CA LEU A 113 12.31 4.60 4.94
C LEU A 113 10.98 3.87 4.67
N ALA A 114 11.04 2.72 4.02
CA ALA A 114 9.84 1.91 3.77
C ALA A 114 9.15 1.49 5.06
N ARG A 115 9.91 1.11 6.08
CA ARG A 115 9.34 0.77 7.39
C ARG A 115 8.65 1.97 8.02
N GLU A 116 9.26 3.15 7.96
CA GLU A 116 8.65 4.38 8.49
C GLU A 116 7.34 4.72 7.77
N ILE A 117 7.35 4.65 6.45
CA ILE A 117 6.17 4.96 5.64
C ILE A 117 5.05 3.95 5.91
N ALA A 118 5.36 2.67 5.87
CA ALA A 118 4.37 1.60 6.06
C ALA A 118 3.76 1.64 7.46
N GLU A 119 4.56 1.86 8.49
CA GLU A 119 4.07 1.97 9.86
C GLU A 119 3.14 3.17 10.01
N ALA A 120 3.51 4.32 9.48
CA ALA A 120 2.65 5.51 9.48
C ALA A 120 1.34 5.26 8.75
N PHE A 121 1.41 4.58 7.60
CA PHE A 121 0.22 4.23 6.82
C PHE A 121 -0.74 3.35 7.62
N LEU A 122 -0.24 2.26 8.21
CA LEU A 122 -1.08 1.30 8.92
C LEU A 122 -1.58 1.82 10.27
N ALA A 123 -0.84 2.72 10.91
CA ALA A 123 -1.19 3.26 12.23
C ALA A 123 -2.16 4.44 12.17
N THR A 124 -2.41 5.00 10.99
CA THR A 124 -3.25 6.19 10.83
C THR A 124 -4.60 5.81 10.28
N GLY A 125 -5.69 6.32 10.87
CA GLY A 125 -7.04 6.11 10.40
C GLY A 125 -7.59 7.34 9.68
N ARG A 126 -8.74 7.17 9.00
CA ARG A 126 -9.44 8.26 8.34
C ARG A 126 -10.02 9.21 9.39
N ASP A 127 -9.88 10.52 9.15
CA ASP A 127 -10.76 11.47 9.79
C ASP A 127 -11.87 11.84 8.78
N ASP A 128 -12.98 12.37 9.25
CA ASP A 128 -14.13 12.62 8.39
C ASP A 128 -14.15 14.03 7.77
N SER A 129 -13.07 14.79 7.92
CA SER A 129 -13.01 16.17 7.40
C SER A 129 -13.12 16.25 5.88
N GLU A 130 -12.68 15.20 5.16
CA GLU A 130 -12.71 15.14 3.70
C GLU A 130 -13.65 14.03 3.17
N ALA A 131 -14.58 13.56 3.99
CA ALA A 131 -15.46 12.44 3.62
C ALA A 131 -16.27 12.71 2.34
N ASP A 132 -16.69 13.94 2.11
CA ASP A 132 -17.41 14.35 0.90
C ASP A 132 -16.54 14.23 -0.36
N GLN A 133 -15.24 14.52 -0.25
CA GLN A 133 -14.31 14.37 -1.37
C GLN A 133 -13.99 12.90 -1.63
N VAL A 134 -13.78 12.12 -0.57
CA VAL A 134 -13.54 10.67 -0.70
C VAL A 134 -14.70 9.99 -1.42
N ALA A 135 -15.92 10.39 -1.12
CA ALA A 135 -17.12 9.83 -1.76
C ALA A 135 -17.13 10.00 -3.28
N LEU A 136 -16.44 11.00 -3.81
CA LEU A 136 -16.33 11.25 -5.25
C LEU A 136 -15.36 10.30 -5.96
N LEU A 137 -14.58 9.51 -5.21
CA LEU A 137 -13.61 8.57 -5.76
C LEU A 137 -14.21 7.21 -6.12
N ALA A 138 -15.46 7.04 -5.85
CA ALA A 138 -16.14 5.76 -6.11
C ALA A 138 -16.31 5.49 -7.62
#